data_e01689572cf76eb821346542937eea14
#
_entry.id   e01689572cf76eb821346542937eea14
#
_cell.length_a   1.000
_cell.length_b   1.000
_cell.length_c   1.000
_cell.angle_alpha   90.00
_cell.angle_beta   90.00
_cell.angle_gamma   90.00
#
_symmetry.space_group_name_H-M   'P 1'
#
loop_
_entity.id
_entity.type
_entity.pdbx_description
1 polymer ?
#
loop_
_entity_poly.entity_id
_entity_poly.type
_entity_poly.pdbx_seq_one_letter_code
_entity_poly.pdbx_strand_id
1 'polypeptide(L)'
;MGVTDHRAYHHGNLRAVLLAEAERTLREHGPDGLSLRELARLTGVSHGAPRRHFADRQALLDALTATGFARLADEMCAAIEETGPDYRTRLRAAAAAFVRFAVHDGALLDLMFASKTDGHHSALPEGAVRLFSAVGDLVRQGQQAQVLPPGDPERLRLLLIATLQGIAALITSGRAHAEQTDDLLDDTVELFTR
;
A
#
# COMPACT_ATOMS: atom_id res chain seq x y z
N MET A 1 -42.34 24.46 4.85
CA MET A 1 -41.12 24.47 3.98
C MET A 1 -40.20 23.43 4.53
N GLY A 2 -40.08 22.32 3.78
CA GLY A 2 -39.47 21.09 4.23
C GLY A 2 -37.96 21.17 4.31
N VAL A 3 -37.43 20.70 5.42
CA VAL A 3 -36.01 20.38 5.58
C VAL A 3 -35.83 19.00 4.91
N THR A 4 -35.26 19.01 3.75
CA THR A 4 -34.95 17.80 2.96
C THR A 4 -33.90 16.98 3.69
N ASP A 5 -34.33 15.80 4.05
CA ASP A 5 -33.62 14.67 4.66
C ASP A 5 -32.43 14.23 3.80
N HIS A 6 -31.23 14.62 4.20
CA HIS A 6 -29.96 14.20 3.57
C HIS A 6 -29.48 12.82 4.07
N ARG A 7 -30.35 12.06 4.76
CA ARG A 7 -30.00 10.77 5.40
C ARG A 7 -30.12 9.53 4.52
N ALA A 8 -30.58 9.63 3.28
CA ALA A 8 -30.98 8.44 2.50
C ALA A 8 -29.89 7.80 1.61
N TYR A 9 -28.66 8.33 1.51
CA TYR A 9 -27.68 7.84 0.53
C TYR A 9 -26.54 6.99 1.08
N HIS A 10 -26.46 6.71 2.40
CA HIS A 10 -25.28 6.04 3.01
C HIS A 10 -25.46 4.56 3.35
N HIS A 11 -26.64 3.96 3.20
CA HIS A 11 -26.85 2.57 3.63
C HIS A 11 -26.30 1.51 2.67
N GLY A 12 -26.04 1.84 1.41
CA GLY A 12 -25.51 0.88 0.41
C GLY A 12 -23.99 0.65 0.48
N ASN A 13 -23.23 1.54 1.11
CA ASN A 13 -21.76 1.47 1.12
C ASN A 13 -21.11 1.75 2.48
N LEU A 14 -21.80 1.45 3.60
CA LEU A 14 -21.27 1.72 4.93
C LEU A 14 -19.90 1.06 5.17
N ARG A 15 -19.68 -0.13 4.61
CA ARG A 15 -18.38 -0.81 4.73
C ARG A 15 -17.26 0.03 4.14
N ALA A 16 -17.43 0.61 2.95
CA ALA A 16 -16.42 1.45 2.33
C ALA A 16 -16.22 2.78 3.11
N VAL A 17 -17.29 3.37 3.61
CA VAL A 17 -17.20 4.58 4.47
C VAL A 17 -16.42 4.30 5.74
N LEU A 18 -16.67 3.15 6.39
CA LEU A 18 -15.91 2.74 7.58
C LEU A 18 -14.44 2.46 7.27
N LEU A 19 -14.13 1.86 6.13
CA LEU A 19 -12.74 1.63 5.70
C LEU A 19 -12.01 2.95 5.40
N ALA A 20 -12.63 3.85 4.67
CA ALA A 20 -12.05 5.16 4.37
C ALA A 20 -11.76 5.97 5.65
N GLU A 21 -12.69 5.95 6.61
CA GLU A 21 -12.50 6.60 7.91
C GLU A 21 -11.42 5.89 8.74
N ALA A 22 -11.33 4.56 8.65
CA ALA A 22 -10.28 3.80 9.32
C ALA A 22 -8.89 4.10 8.73
N GLU A 23 -8.76 4.24 7.40
CA GLU A 23 -7.51 4.68 6.77
C GLU A 23 -7.10 6.08 7.22
N ARG A 24 -8.06 7.02 7.31
CA ARG A 24 -7.80 8.36 7.83
C ARG A 24 -7.31 8.30 9.27
N THR A 25 -8.01 7.55 10.14
CA THR A 25 -7.63 7.37 11.55
C THR A 25 -6.26 6.72 11.69
N LEU A 26 -5.97 5.71 10.86
CA LEU A 26 -4.66 5.04 10.83
C LEU A 26 -3.53 6.02 10.49
N ARG A 27 -3.74 6.89 9.51
CA ARG A 27 -2.77 7.91 9.09
C ARG A 27 -2.51 8.94 10.18
N GLU A 28 -3.56 9.38 10.89
CA GLU A 28 -3.48 10.44 11.89
C GLU A 28 -3.01 9.94 13.27
N HIS A 29 -3.39 8.73 13.66
CA HIS A 29 -3.25 8.23 15.03
C HIS A 29 -2.56 6.86 15.14
N GLY A 30 -2.14 6.29 14.00
CA GLY A 30 -1.58 4.94 13.97
C GLY A 30 -2.60 3.83 14.26
N PRO A 31 -2.14 2.57 14.29
CA PRO A 31 -3.02 1.41 14.49
C PRO A 31 -3.71 1.38 15.86
N ASP A 32 -3.09 1.95 16.89
CA ASP A 32 -3.66 1.97 18.24
C ASP A 32 -4.89 2.89 18.37
N GLY A 33 -5.02 3.88 17.49
CA GLY A 33 -6.20 4.76 17.41
C GLY A 33 -7.44 4.09 16.82
N LEU A 34 -7.30 2.89 16.22
CA LEU A 34 -8.40 2.21 15.54
C LEU A 34 -9.28 1.42 16.51
N SER A 35 -10.57 1.76 16.58
CA SER A 35 -11.58 0.97 17.25
C SER A 35 -12.93 1.07 16.53
N LEU A 36 -13.71 -0.03 16.53
CA LEU A 36 -15.04 -0.04 15.91
C LEU A 36 -16.01 0.98 16.56
N ARG A 37 -15.83 1.26 17.85
CA ARG A 37 -16.64 2.25 18.59
C ARG A 37 -16.31 3.66 18.11
N GLU A 38 -15.04 3.97 17.96
CA GLU A 38 -14.58 5.28 17.48
C GLU A 38 -15.01 5.51 16.04
N LEU A 39 -14.87 4.50 15.17
CA LEU A 39 -15.35 4.59 13.79
C LEU A 39 -16.87 4.84 13.71
N ALA A 40 -17.67 4.18 14.58
CA ALA A 40 -19.09 4.45 14.65
C ALA A 40 -19.37 5.93 15.01
N ARG A 41 -18.61 6.47 15.97
CA ARG A 41 -18.73 7.88 16.40
C ARG A 41 -18.35 8.83 15.26
N LEU A 42 -17.21 8.60 14.58
CA LEU A 42 -16.68 9.45 13.52
C LEU A 42 -17.59 9.45 12.27
N THR A 43 -18.18 8.29 11.95
CA THR A 43 -19.08 8.16 10.78
C THR A 43 -20.54 8.47 11.09
N GLY A 44 -20.87 8.80 12.35
CA GLY A 44 -22.22 9.18 12.75
C GLY A 44 -23.25 8.04 12.72
N VAL A 45 -22.79 6.78 12.83
CA VAL A 45 -23.68 5.60 12.82
C VAL A 45 -23.87 5.03 14.23
N SER A 46 -24.84 4.12 14.40
CA SER A 46 -25.04 3.43 15.67
C SER A 46 -23.82 2.59 16.06
N HIS A 47 -23.53 2.45 17.37
CA HIS A 47 -22.38 1.68 17.87
C HIS A 47 -22.36 0.22 17.42
N GLY A 48 -23.49 -0.36 17.07
CA GLY A 48 -23.59 -1.74 16.56
C GLY A 48 -23.40 -1.85 15.04
N ALA A 49 -23.44 -0.74 14.28
CA ALA A 49 -23.37 -0.79 12.83
C ALA A 49 -22.03 -1.31 12.29
N PRO A 50 -20.86 -0.89 12.80
CA PRO A 50 -19.57 -1.42 12.31
C PRO A 50 -19.42 -2.92 12.53
N ARG A 51 -19.98 -3.47 13.63
CA ARG A 51 -19.89 -4.91 13.92
C ARG A 51 -20.64 -5.80 12.93
N ARG A 52 -21.54 -5.24 12.13
CA ARG A 52 -22.19 -5.97 11.03
C ARG A 52 -21.27 -6.17 9.82
N HIS A 53 -20.19 -5.38 9.73
CA HIS A 53 -19.23 -5.40 8.64
C HIS A 53 -17.87 -5.98 9.06
N PHE A 54 -17.49 -5.79 10.33
CA PHE A 54 -16.24 -6.27 10.92
C PHE A 54 -16.54 -6.90 12.27
N ALA A 55 -16.27 -8.19 12.43
CA ALA A 55 -16.56 -8.94 13.65
C ALA A 55 -15.87 -8.31 14.87
N ASP A 56 -14.63 -7.89 14.68
CA ASP A 56 -13.77 -7.28 15.68
C ASP A 56 -12.76 -6.31 15.06
N ARG A 57 -11.84 -5.79 15.88
CA ARG A 57 -10.76 -4.90 15.43
C ARG A 57 -9.81 -5.60 14.47
N GLN A 58 -9.53 -6.90 14.67
CA GLN A 58 -8.64 -7.63 13.78
C GLN A 58 -9.22 -7.76 12.37
N ALA A 59 -10.51 -8.10 12.25
CA ALA A 59 -11.20 -8.15 10.97
C ALA A 59 -11.18 -6.79 10.22
N LEU A 60 -11.19 -5.67 10.95
CA LEU A 60 -11.01 -4.34 10.38
C LEU A 60 -9.58 -4.14 9.86
N LEU A 61 -8.56 -4.51 10.66
CA LEU A 61 -7.14 -4.41 10.26
C LEU A 61 -6.84 -5.30 9.05
N ASP A 62 -7.38 -6.50 9.02
CA ASP A 62 -7.25 -7.43 7.88
C ASP A 62 -7.88 -6.85 6.61
N ALA A 63 -9.04 -6.20 6.73
CA ALA A 63 -9.68 -5.54 5.61
C ALA A 63 -8.89 -4.32 5.10
N LEU A 64 -8.30 -3.52 6.01
CA LEU A 64 -7.39 -2.43 5.65
C LEU A 64 -6.17 -2.95 4.91
N THR A 65 -5.53 -3.99 5.46
CA THR A 65 -4.37 -4.66 4.84
C THR A 65 -4.71 -5.17 3.43
N ALA A 66 -5.85 -5.84 3.26
CA ALA A 66 -6.29 -6.32 1.96
C ALA A 66 -6.52 -5.18 0.96
N THR A 67 -7.15 -4.08 1.40
CA THR A 67 -7.36 -2.88 0.57
C THR A 67 -6.05 -2.21 0.19
N GLY A 68 -5.10 -2.09 1.14
CA GLY A 68 -3.78 -1.53 0.90
C GLY A 68 -2.99 -2.31 -0.15
N PHE A 69 -2.94 -3.64 -0.03
CA PHE A 69 -2.28 -4.48 -1.01
C PHE A 69 -2.92 -4.39 -2.40
N ALA A 70 -4.26 -4.38 -2.47
CA ALA A 70 -4.97 -4.26 -3.74
C ALA A 70 -4.63 -2.93 -4.43
N ARG A 71 -4.69 -1.82 -3.68
CA ARG A 71 -4.38 -0.48 -4.21
C ARG A 71 -2.93 -0.37 -4.67
N LEU A 72 -1.96 -0.81 -3.86
CA LEU A 72 -0.55 -0.77 -4.26
C LEU A 72 -0.28 -1.63 -5.50
N ALA A 73 -0.90 -2.82 -5.59
CA ALA A 73 -0.79 -3.66 -6.78
C ALA A 73 -1.35 -2.97 -8.02
N ASP A 74 -2.54 -2.36 -7.91
CA ASP A 74 -3.19 -1.65 -9.02
C ASP A 74 -2.34 -0.45 -9.48
N GLU A 75 -1.84 0.37 -8.54
CA GLU A 75 -0.98 1.53 -8.84
C GLU A 75 0.34 1.12 -9.52
N MET A 76 0.98 0.06 -9.04
CA MET A 76 2.24 -0.43 -9.64
C MET A 76 2.01 -1.05 -11.01
N CYS A 77 0.98 -1.88 -11.18
CA CYS A 77 0.66 -2.49 -12.48
C CYS A 77 0.32 -1.41 -13.50
N ALA A 78 -0.54 -0.45 -13.16
CA ALA A 78 -0.89 0.66 -14.03
C ALA A 78 0.35 1.48 -14.43
N ALA A 79 1.21 1.81 -13.47
CA ALA A 79 2.45 2.54 -13.74
C ALA A 79 3.38 1.80 -14.72
N ILE A 80 3.47 0.47 -14.61
CA ILE A 80 4.27 -0.36 -15.52
C ILE A 80 3.62 -0.43 -16.92
N GLU A 81 2.28 -0.55 -17.00
CA GLU A 81 1.54 -0.66 -18.26
C GLU A 81 1.55 0.62 -19.08
N GLU A 82 1.56 1.78 -18.41
CA GLU A 82 1.65 3.10 -19.05
C GLU A 82 3.02 3.39 -19.67
N THR A 83 4.05 2.58 -19.35
CA THR A 83 5.39 2.74 -19.91
C THR A 83 5.58 1.88 -21.15
N GLY A 84 6.53 2.27 -21.99
CA GLY A 84 6.94 1.48 -23.16
C GLY A 84 7.68 0.18 -22.77
N PRO A 85 8.27 -0.53 -23.75
CA PRO A 85 8.94 -1.82 -23.54
C PRO A 85 10.29 -1.72 -22.82
N ASP A 86 10.85 -0.51 -22.65
CA ASP A 86 12.15 -0.33 -22.01
C ASP A 86 12.10 -0.76 -20.53
N TYR A 87 12.98 -1.69 -20.18
CA TYR A 87 12.99 -2.30 -18.85
C TYR A 87 13.30 -1.28 -17.74
N ARG A 88 14.26 -0.37 -17.96
CA ARG A 88 14.67 0.61 -16.94
C ARG A 88 13.53 1.58 -16.64
N THR A 89 12.82 2.03 -17.66
CA THR A 89 11.63 2.88 -17.53
C THR A 89 10.53 2.19 -16.75
N ARG A 90 10.29 0.90 -17.01
CA ARG A 90 9.30 0.08 -16.28
C ARG A 90 9.68 -0.12 -14.81
N LEU A 91 10.96 -0.42 -14.54
CA LEU A 91 11.45 -0.57 -13.17
C LEU A 91 11.32 0.75 -12.39
N ARG A 92 11.69 1.87 -13.03
CA ARG A 92 11.54 3.20 -12.45
C ARG A 92 10.08 3.53 -12.13
N ALA A 93 9.16 3.26 -13.03
CA ALA A 93 7.74 3.51 -12.84
C ALA A 93 7.18 2.71 -11.64
N ALA A 94 7.53 1.44 -11.54
CA ALA A 94 7.17 0.59 -10.41
C ALA A 94 7.76 1.13 -9.09
N ALA A 95 9.02 1.53 -9.09
CA ALA A 95 9.71 2.11 -7.93
C ALA A 95 9.05 3.43 -7.50
N ALA A 96 8.71 4.30 -8.45
CA ALA A 96 8.03 5.57 -8.19
C ALA A 96 6.62 5.36 -7.59
N ALA A 97 5.85 4.41 -8.10
CA ALA A 97 4.55 4.05 -7.55
C ALA A 97 4.67 3.56 -6.09
N PHE A 98 5.65 2.68 -5.82
CA PHE A 98 5.91 2.19 -4.46
C PHE A 98 6.31 3.32 -3.50
N VAL A 99 7.27 4.17 -3.86
CA VAL A 99 7.75 5.26 -2.99
C VAL A 99 6.63 6.28 -2.75
N ARG A 100 5.86 6.63 -3.77
CA ARG A 100 4.69 7.51 -3.62
C ARG A 100 3.67 6.95 -2.63
N PHE A 101 3.33 5.66 -2.74
CA PHE A 101 2.46 4.97 -1.78
C PHE A 101 3.06 4.98 -0.37
N ALA A 102 4.34 4.65 -0.22
CA ALA A 102 5.02 4.59 1.06
C ALA A 102 5.09 5.96 1.76
N VAL A 103 5.28 7.04 1.00
CA VAL A 103 5.28 8.42 1.53
C VAL A 103 3.88 8.87 1.93
N HIS A 104 2.86 8.52 1.13
CA HIS A 104 1.49 8.98 1.37
C HIS A 104 0.75 8.15 2.42
N ASP A 105 0.94 6.84 2.41
CA ASP A 105 0.23 5.86 3.23
C ASP A 105 1.17 4.98 4.08
N GLY A 106 2.25 5.56 4.63
CA GLY A 106 3.28 4.82 5.37
C GLY A 106 2.71 3.96 6.51
N ALA A 107 1.77 4.49 7.30
CA ALA A 107 1.14 3.72 8.37
C ALA A 107 0.33 2.50 7.85
N LEU A 108 -0.27 2.61 6.66
CA LEU A 108 -0.94 1.50 6.00
C LEU A 108 0.08 0.50 5.46
N LEU A 109 1.18 0.97 4.88
CA LEU A 109 2.28 0.12 4.43
C LEU A 109 2.86 -0.69 5.60
N ASP A 110 3.13 -0.04 6.73
CA ASP A 110 3.61 -0.71 7.95
C ASP A 110 2.62 -1.78 8.42
N LEU A 111 1.32 -1.48 8.44
CA LEU A 111 0.28 -2.43 8.78
C LEU A 111 0.25 -3.64 7.82
N MET A 112 0.40 -3.41 6.50
CA MET A 112 0.42 -4.46 5.49
C MET A 112 1.55 -5.47 5.71
N PHE A 113 2.70 -5.02 6.22
CA PHE A 113 3.88 -5.87 6.41
C PHE A 113 4.11 -6.34 7.85
N ALA A 114 3.47 -5.70 8.86
CA ALA A 114 3.57 -6.09 10.27
C ALA A 114 2.89 -7.43 10.58
N SER A 115 1.81 -7.76 9.89
CA SER A 115 0.92 -8.89 10.21
C SER A 115 1.54 -10.30 10.05
N LYS A 116 2.78 -10.41 9.56
CA LYS A 116 3.45 -11.71 9.37
C LYS A 116 4.19 -12.22 10.61
N THR A 117 4.33 -11.42 11.67
CA THR A 117 5.14 -11.77 12.85
C THR A 117 4.36 -12.56 13.91
N ASP A 118 3.04 -12.49 13.92
CA ASP A 118 2.21 -13.01 15.03
C ASP A 118 1.65 -14.42 14.82
N GLY A 119 2.20 -15.20 13.87
CA GLY A 119 1.87 -16.65 13.77
C GLY A 119 0.44 -16.98 13.29
N HIS A 120 -0.41 -16.02 13.03
CA HIS A 120 -1.72 -16.25 12.43
C HIS A 120 -1.54 -16.45 10.91
N HIS A 121 -1.57 -17.71 10.48
CA HIS A 121 -1.49 -18.13 9.08
C HIS A 121 -2.82 -17.85 8.35
N SER A 122 -3.22 -16.59 8.25
CA SER A 122 -4.26 -16.21 7.30
C SER A 122 -3.65 -16.28 5.89
N ALA A 123 -4.41 -16.81 4.93
CA ALA A 123 -4.00 -16.80 3.54
C ALA A 123 -3.68 -15.36 3.11
N LEU A 124 -2.64 -15.19 2.28
CA LEU A 124 -2.29 -13.86 1.76
C LEU A 124 -3.50 -13.27 1.02
N PRO A 125 -3.84 -12.00 1.25
CA PRO A 125 -4.85 -11.31 0.46
C PRO A 125 -4.52 -11.40 -1.04
N GLU A 126 -5.55 -11.48 -1.89
CA GLU A 126 -5.39 -11.56 -3.35
C GLU A 126 -4.52 -10.41 -3.90
N GLY A 127 -4.70 -9.19 -3.39
CA GLY A 127 -3.87 -8.04 -3.73
C GLY A 127 -2.38 -8.25 -3.40
N ALA A 128 -2.06 -8.91 -2.27
CA ALA A 128 -0.68 -9.25 -1.92
C ALA A 128 -0.08 -10.26 -2.91
N VAL A 129 -0.85 -11.28 -3.29
CA VAL A 129 -0.40 -12.27 -4.29
C VAL A 129 -0.11 -11.59 -5.63
N ARG A 130 -1.01 -10.71 -6.10
CA ARG A 130 -0.82 -9.94 -7.33
C ARG A 130 0.42 -9.05 -7.26
N LEU A 131 0.59 -8.30 -6.17
CA LEU A 131 1.73 -7.42 -5.96
C LEU A 131 3.05 -8.18 -6.02
N PHE A 132 3.16 -9.26 -5.23
CA PHE A 132 4.38 -10.05 -5.18
C PHE A 132 4.68 -10.76 -6.50
N SER A 133 3.65 -11.22 -7.23
CA SER A 133 3.83 -11.78 -8.56
C SER A 133 4.34 -10.73 -9.55
N ALA A 134 3.72 -9.54 -9.60
CA ALA A 134 4.13 -8.48 -10.53
C ALA A 134 5.58 -8.04 -10.30
N VAL A 135 5.98 -7.84 -9.04
CA VAL A 135 7.37 -7.48 -8.69
C VAL A 135 8.33 -8.62 -9.01
N GLY A 136 7.96 -9.86 -8.68
CA GLY A 136 8.76 -11.05 -9.00
C GLY A 136 8.95 -11.25 -10.51
N ASP A 137 7.90 -11.01 -11.31
CA ASP A 137 7.97 -11.08 -12.77
C ASP A 137 8.89 -9.98 -13.33
N LEU A 138 8.79 -8.76 -12.81
CA LEU A 138 9.66 -7.65 -13.21
C LEU A 138 11.14 -7.99 -12.95
N VAL A 139 11.47 -8.51 -11.78
CA VAL A 139 12.85 -8.93 -11.45
C VAL A 139 13.33 -10.05 -12.39
N ARG A 140 12.51 -11.10 -12.61
CA ARG A 140 12.86 -12.20 -13.51
C ARG A 140 13.09 -11.73 -14.95
N GLN A 141 12.23 -10.85 -15.46
CA GLN A 141 12.37 -10.25 -16.79
C GLN A 141 13.69 -9.48 -16.93
N GLY A 142 14.06 -8.68 -15.91
CA GLY A 142 15.31 -7.93 -15.92
C GLY A 142 16.56 -8.83 -15.90
N GLN A 143 16.51 -9.94 -15.17
CA GLN A 143 17.59 -10.94 -15.17
C GLN A 143 17.67 -11.68 -16.50
N GLN A 144 16.54 -12.07 -17.10
CA GLN A 144 16.53 -12.71 -18.43
C GLN A 144 17.03 -11.79 -19.53
N ALA A 145 16.72 -10.50 -19.45
CA ALA A 145 17.23 -9.47 -20.35
C ALA A 145 18.69 -9.06 -20.05
N GLN A 146 19.32 -9.63 -19.04
CA GLN A 146 20.66 -9.30 -18.57
C GLN A 146 20.83 -7.81 -18.17
N VAL A 147 19.76 -7.15 -17.80
CA VAL A 147 19.74 -5.76 -17.31
C VAL A 147 19.92 -5.74 -15.78
N LEU A 148 19.37 -6.72 -15.07
CA LEU A 148 19.62 -6.93 -13.65
C LEU A 148 20.72 -7.96 -13.41
N PRO A 149 21.45 -7.87 -12.29
CA PRO A 149 22.49 -8.84 -11.94
C PRO A 149 21.90 -10.26 -11.80
N PRO A 150 22.68 -11.29 -12.18
CA PRO A 150 22.28 -12.67 -11.97
C PRO A 150 22.28 -13.03 -10.47
N GLY A 151 21.51 -14.02 -10.10
CA GLY A 151 21.43 -14.52 -8.73
C GLY A 151 20.01 -14.85 -8.30
N ASP A 152 19.81 -14.98 -7.00
CA ASP A 152 18.49 -15.25 -6.40
C ASP A 152 17.55 -14.05 -6.60
N PRO A 153 16.43 -14.20 -7.36
CA PRO A 153 15.50 -13.12 -7.61
C PRO A 153 14.80 -12.63 -6.33
N GLU A 154 14.60 -13.49 -5.34
CA GLU A 154 13.99 -13.10 -4.07
C GLU A 154 14.90 -12.18 -3.26
N ARG A 155 16.19 -12.48 -3.24
CA ARG A 155 17.19 -11.62 -2.60
C ARG A 155 17.27 -10.26 -3.27
N LEU A 156 17.24 -10.22 -4.60
CA LEU A 156 17.26 -8.96 -5.36
C LEU A 156 15.99 -8.15 -5.12
N ARG A 157 14.83 -8.80 -5.08
CA ARG A 157 13.55 -8.18 -4.74
C ARG A 157 13.59 -7.55 -3.35
N LEU A 158 14.13 -8.24 -2.35
CA LEU A 158 14.25 -7.72 -0.98
C LEU A 158 15.18 -6.50 -0.91
N LEU A 159 16.30 -6.51 -1.65
CA LEU A 159 17.20 -5.35 -1.71
C LEU A 159 16.53 -4.14 -2.36
N LEU A 160 15.79 -4.33 -3.45
CA LEU A 160 15.00 -3.28 -4.08
C LEU A 160 13.99 -2.68 -3.10
N ILE A 161 13.18 -3.51 -2.46
CA ILE A 161 12.17 -3.06 -1.49
C ILE A 161 12.85 -2.31 -0.33
N ALA A 162 13.94 -2.84 0.23
CA ALA A 162 14.65 -2.18 1.32
C ALA A 162 15.19 -0.79 0.91
N THR A 163 15.70 -0.66 -0.32
CA THR A 163 16.17 0.62 -0.86
C THR A 163 15.01 1.62 -0.99
N LEU A 164 13.89 1.19 -1.60
CA LEU A 164 12.73 2.05 -1.81
C LEU A 164 12.05 2.46 -0.49
N GLN A 165 11.98 1.55 0.49
CA GLN A 165 11.51 1.90 1.85
C GLN A 165 12.46 2.88 2.53
N GLY A 166 13.78 2.72 2.34
CA GLY A 166 14.77 3.67 2.83
C GLY A 166 14.58 5.07 2.26
N ILE A 167 14.36 5.19 0.95
CA ILE A 167 14.06 6.46 0.27
C ILE A 167 12.78 7.08 0.87
N ALA A 168 11.69 6.33 0.95
CA ALA A 168 10.45 6.81 1.52
C ALA A 168 10.62 7.29 2.97
N ALA A 169 11.39 6.55 3.79
CA ALA A 169 11.68 6.93 5.17
C ALA A 169 12.53 8.21 5.28
N LEU A 170 13.48 8.43 4.37
CA LEU A 170 14.26 9.67 4.33
C LEU A 170 13.37 10.87 3.99
N ILE A 171 12.45 10.72 3.05
CA ILE A 171 11.52 11.78 2.64
C ILE A 171 10.53 12.07 3.77
N THR A 172 9.87 11.06 4.33
CA THR A 172 8.86 11.25 5.39
C THR A 172 9.44 11.81 6.68
N SER A 173 10.72 11.54 6.97
CA SER A 173 11.43 12.11 8.12
C SER A 173 12.05 13.49 7.86
N GLY A 174 11.91 14.04 6.64
CA GLY A 174 12.49 15.32 6.25
C GLY A 174 14.02 15.33 6.11
N ARG A 175 14.68 14.15 6.09
CA ARG A 175 16.12 14.02 5.84
C ARG A 175 16.48 14.15 4.37
N ALA A 176 15.54 13.84 3.48
CA ALA A 176 15.60 14.15 2.05
C ALA A 176 14.38 14.98 1.69
N HIS A 177 14.55 15.92 0.76
CA HIS A 177 13.44 16.73 0.26
C HIS A 177 12.63 15.97 -0.78
N ALA A 178 11.32 16.23 -0.87
CA ALA A 178 10.44 15.57 -1.83
C ALA A 178 10.90 15.76 -3.28
N GLU A 179 11.53 16.90 -3.58
CA GLU A 179 12.09 17.24 -4.91
C GLU A 179 13.26 16.32 -5.32
N GLN A 180 13.92 15.68 -4.35
CA GLN A 180 15.01 14.72 -4.61
C GLN A 180 14.52 13.31 -4.95
N THR A 181 13.20 13.07 -4.88
CA THR A 181 12.64 11.72 -5.08
C THR A 181 12.98 11.17 -6.46
N ASP A 182 12.81 11.98 -7.50
CA ASP A 182 13.07 11.54 -8.87
C ASP A 182 14.55 11.20 -9.10
N ASP A 183 15.46 12.04 -8.61
CA ASP A 183 16.91 11.78 -8.71
C ASP A 183 17.30 10.50 -7.97
N LEU A 184 16.78 10.30 -6.74
CA LEU A 184 17.05 9.09 -5.94
C LEU A 184 16.50 7.81 -6.60
N LEU A 185 15.37 7.92 -7.31
CA LEU A 185 14.82 6.80 -8.06
C LEU A 185 15.66 6.48 -9.31
N ASP A 186 16.12 7.50 -10.03
CA ASP A 186 16.98 7.35 -11.21
C ASP A 186 18.32 6.72 -10.82
N ASP A 187 18.96 7.20 -9.76
CA ASP A 187 20.19 6.63 -9.20
C ASP A 187 19.97 5.18 -8.73
N THR A 188 18.83 4.88 -8.11
CA THR A 188 18.48 3.53 -7.70
C THR A 188 18.39 2.60 -8.90
N VAL A 189 17.66 2.99 -9.94
CA VAL A 189 17.55 2.19 -11.17
C VAL A 189 18.91 1.97 -11.79
N GLU A 190 19.73 3.02 -11.88
CA GLU A 190 21.10 2.88 -12.41
C GLU A 190 21.95 1.92 -11.57
N LEU A 191 21.88 2.00 -10.25
CA LEU A 191 22.64 1.15 -9.34
C LEU A 191 22.27 -0.35 -9.49
N PHE A 192 20.99 -0.65 -9.66
CA PHE A 192 20.52 -2.03 -9.82
C PHE A 192 20.64 -2.59 -11.24
N THR A 193 20.79 -1.75 -12.25
CA THR A 193 20.83 -2.15 -13.67
C THR A 193 22.24 -2.10 -14.29
N ARG A 194 23.26 -2.09 -13.46
CA ARG A 194 24.69 -2.14 -13.90
C ARG A 194 25.16 -3.57 -14.13
#